data_1a21b0805108303a875088811e4415f8
#
_entry.id   1a21b0805108303a875088811e4415f8
#
_cell.length_a   1.000
_cell.length_b   1.000
_cell.length_c   1.000
_cell.angle_alpha   90.00
_cell.angle_beta   90.00
_cell.angle_gamma   90.00
#
_symmetry.space_group_name_H-M   'P 1'
#
loop_
_entity.id
_entity.type
_entity.pdbx_description
1 polymer ?
#
loop_
_entity_poly.entity_id
_entity_poly.type
_entity_poly.pdbx_seq_one_letter_code
_entity_poly.pdbx_strand_id
1 'polypeptide(L)'
;MKLYITGSVGSGKSTLARKIGGMGLPSFELDAVVYEPDPDSPGDNRKRPETVRDAVFAEILARTSWVMEDAGRPCFVKGMEEADQVVLLEPAAFVRDFRILPRWLRQRA
;
A
#
# COMPACT_ATOMS: atom_id res chain seq x y z
N MET A 1 14.70 -0.81 -0.06
CA MET A 1 13.77 0.27 -0.45
C MET A 1 12.36 -0.05 0.04
N LYS A 2 11.75 0.89 0.72
CA LYS A 2 10.38 0.76 1.21
C LYS A 2 9.53 1.86 0.60
N LEU A 3 8.52 1.48 -0.15
CA LEU A 3 7.67 2.41 -0.90
C LEU A 3 6.20 2.21 -0.55
N TYR A 4 5.51 3.29 -0.22
CA TYR A 4 4.08 3.26 0.05
C TYR A 4 3.34 4.07 -1.01
N ILE A 5 2.37 3.44 -1.67
CA ILE A 5 1.57 4.08 -2.71
C ILE A 5 0.14 4.18 -2.20
N THR A 6 -0.40 5.39 -2.19
CA THR A 6 -1.78 5.63 -1.79
C THR A 6 -2.49 6.49 -2.83
N GLY A 7 -3.80 6.52 -2.75
CA GLY A 7 -4.62 7.29 -3.69
C GLY A 7 -6.05 6.79 -3.69
N SER A 8 -6.91 7.51 -4.38
CA SER A 8 -8.31 7.15 -4.49
C SER A 8 -8.49 5.90 -5.37
N VAL A 9 -9.68 5.30 -5.26
CA VAL A 9 -10.07 4.19 -6.14
C VAL A 9 -9.99 4.67 -7.59
N GLY A 10 -9.41 3.83 -8.45
CA GLY A 10 -9.26 4.17 -9.86
C GLY A 10 -8.06 5.04 -10.18
N SER A 11 -7.19 5.32 -9.22
CA SER A 11 -5.99 6.15 -9.45
C SER A 11 -4.84 5.42 -10.14
N GLY A 12 -4.92 4.09 -10.24
CA GLY A 12 -3.84 3.29 -10.82
C GLY A 12 -2.78 2.84 -9.83
N LYS A 13 -3.03 2.96 -8.52
CA LYS A 13 -2.04 2.59 -7.51
C LYS A 13 -1.64 1.12 -7.55
N SER A 14 -2.60 0.22 -7.78
CA SER A 14 -2.30 -1.22 -7.92
C SER A 14 -1.45 -1.51 -9.15
N THR A 15 -1.73 -0.82 -10.25
CA THR A 15 -0.96 -0.97 -11.49
C THR A 15 0.48 -0.52 -11.28
N LEU A 16 0.67 0.63 -10.62
CA LEU A 16 2.01 1.13 -10.34
C LEU A 16 2.76 0.20 -9.38
N ALA A 17 2.10 -0.28 -8.34
CA ALA A 17 2.70 -1.20 -7.38
C ALA A 17 3.19 -2.48 -8.06
N ARG A 18 2.40 -3.04 -8.97
CA ARG A 18 2.80 -4.24 -9.72
C ARG A 18 3.96 -3.98 -10.65
N LYS A 19 3.99 -2.82 -11.30
CA LYS A 19 5.12 -2.43 -12.16
C LYS A 19 6.42 -2.37 -11.37
N ILE A 20 6.37 -1.75 -10.20
CA ILE A 20 7.55 -1.63 -9.34
C ILE A 20 7.94 -2.99 -8.78
N GLY A 21 6.95 -3.83 -8.42
CA GLY A 21 7.18 -5.20 -8.00
C GLY A 21 7.91 -6.02 -9.07
N GLY A 22 7.60 -5.80 -10.33
CA GLY A 22 8.29 -6.44 -11.46
C GLY A 22 9.76 -6.03 -11.59
N MET A 23 10.17 -4.98 -10.90
CA MET A 23 11.57 -4.54 -10.86
C MET A 23 12.36 -5.15 -9.70
N GLY A 24 11.79 -6.12 -9.01
CA GLY A 24 12.49 -6.85 -7.96
C GLY A 24 12.10 -6.51 -6.53
N LEU A 25 11.17 -5.59 -6.31
CA LEU A 25 10.66 -5.29 -4.97
C LEU A 25 9.38 -6.09 -4.71
N PRO A 26 9.27 -6.79 -3.56
CA PRO A 26 8.01 -7.47 -3.24
C PRO A 26 6.88 -6.47 -3.11
N SER A 27 5.77 -6.74 -3.78
CA SER A 27 4.62 -5.85 -3.85
C SER A 27 3.43 -6.42 -3.09
N PHE A 28 2.78 -5.60 -2.28
CA PHE A 28 1.66 -6.00 -1.43
C PHE A 28 0.49 -5.04 -1.61
N GLU A 29 -0.63 -5.58 -2.07
CA GLU A 29 -1.90 -4.87 -2.09
C GLU A 29 -2.54 -5.06 -0.71
N LEU A 30 -2.67 -3.99 0.07
CA LEU A 30 -3.13 -4.11 1.46
C LEU A 30 -4.60 -4.51 1.57
N ASP A 31 -5.39 -4.38 0.51
CA ASP A 31 -6.72 -4.97 0.48
C ASP A 31 -6.67 -6.48 0.74
N ALA A 32 -5.66 -7.16 0.24
CA ALA A 32 -5.49 -8.61 0.47
C ALA A 32 -5.07 -8.93 1.90
N VAL A 33 -4.62 -7.94 2.66
CA VAL A 33 -4.33 -8.09 4.10
C VAL A 33 -5.61 -7.92 4.91
N VAL A 34 -6.52 -7.07 4.47
CA VAL A 34 -7.80 -6.82 5.15
C VAL A 34 -8.81 -7.93 4.88
N TYR A 35 -8.86 -8.41 3.65
CA TYR A 35 -9.85 -9.39 3.22
C TYR A 35 -9.19 -10.71 2.85
N GLU A 36 -9.90 -11.80 3.11
CA GLU A 36 -9.50 -13.13 2.67
C GLU A 36 -10.58 -13.72 1.80
N PRO A 37 -10.24 -14.63 0.86
CA PRO A 37 -11.24 -15.28 0.02
C PRO A 37 -12.21 -16.10 0.86
N ASP A 38 -13.51 -15.95 0.57
CA ASP A 38 -14.56 -16.74 1.20
C ASP A 38 -15.72 -16.88 0.21
N PRO A 39 -15.83 -18.04 -0.48
CA PRO A 39 -16.87 -18.25 -1.49
C PRO A 39 -18.27 -18.27 -0.91
N ASP A 40 -18.43 -18.42 0.40
CA ASP A 40 -19.74 -18.45 1.05
C ASP A 40 -20.20 -17.06 1.49
N SER A 41 -19.36 -16.03 1.33
CA SER A 41 -19.69 -14.65 1.69
C SER A 41 -20.09 -13.84 0.46
N PRO A 42 -20.94 -12.80 0.62
CA PRO A 42 -21.24 -11.88 -0.46
C PRO A 42 -19.94 -11.26 -1.02
N GLY A 43 -19.79 -11.29 -2.35
CA GLY A 43 -18.59 -10.78 -2.99
C GLY A 43 -17.38 -11.70 -2.90
N ASP A 44 -17.57 -12.92 -2.44
CA ASP A 44 -16.53 -13.96 -2.33
C ASP A 44 -15.37 -13.60 -1.42
N ASN A 45 -15.53 -12.61 -0.52
CA ASN A 45 -14.51 -12.19 0.43
C ASN A 45 -15.12 -11.95 1.81
N ARG A 46 -14.27 -12.06 2.83
CA ARG A 46 -14.63 -11.64 4.19
C ARG A 46 -13.47 -10.90 4.82
N LYS A 47 -13.76 -10.03 5.79
CA LYS A 47 -12.72 -9.35 6.55
C LYS A 47 -12.01 -10.34 7.46
N ARG A 48 -10.69 -10.27 7.49
CA ARG A 48 -9.91 -11.00 8.49
C ARG A 48 -10.14 -10.40 9.88
N PRO A 49 -10.02 -11.19 10.94
CA PRO A 49 -9.94 -10.63 12.29
C PRO A 49 -8.81 -9.60 12.38
N GLU A 50 -9.02 -8.54 13.14
CA GLU A 50 -8.04 -7.47 13.23
C GLU A 50 -6.68 -7.94 13.73
N THR A 51 -6.65 -8.90 14.66
CA THR A 51 -5.40 -9.47 15.17
C THR A 51 -4.60 -10.17 14.07
N VAL A 52 -5.28 -10.88 13.18
CA VAL A 52 -4.65 -11.55 12.04
C VAL A 52 -4.15 -10.53 11.03
N ARG A 53 -4.99 -9.55 10.70
CA ARG A 53 -4.62 -8.46 9.80
C ARG A 53 -3.36 -7.75 10.29
N ASP A 54 -3.33 -7.39 11.56
CA ASP A 54 -2.21 -6.65 12.14
C ASP A 54 -0.93 -7.49 12.18
N ALA A 55 -1.06 -8.79 12.44
CA ALA A 55 0.10 -9.69 12.42
C ALA A 55 0.70 -9.83 11.02
N VAL A 56 -0.14 -9.95 10.00
CA VAL A 56 0.31 -10.04 8.60
C VAL A 56 0.98 -8.72 8.20
N PHE A 57 0.38 -7.59 8.55
CA PHE A 57 0.94 -6.28 8.26
C PHE A 57 2.30 -6.08 8.94
N ALA A 58 2.42 -6.46 10.20
CA ALA A 58 3.68 -6.37 10.94
C ALA A 58 4.78 -7.20 10.27
N GLU A 59 4.44 -8.37 9.75
CA GLU A 59 5.39 -9.21 9.04
C GLU A 59 5.89 -8.55 7.75
N ILE A 60 5.01 -7.88 7.01
CA ILE A 60 5.41 -7.15 5.81
C ILE A 60 6.31 -5.97 6.18
N LEU A 61 5.94 -5.22 7.22
CA LEU A 61 6.75 -4.08 7.70
C LEU A 61 8.16 -4.48 8.09
N ALA A 62 8.33 -5.68 8.63
CA ALA A 62 9.63 -6.16 9.07
C ALA A 62 10.59 -6.52 7.94
N ARG A 63 10.11 -6.59 6.71
CA ARG A 63 10.96 -6.88 5.55
C ARG A 63 11.87 -5.69 5.24
N THR A 64 13.03 -5.98 4.68
CA THR A 64 14.00 -4.92 4.33
C THR A 64 13.55 -4.10 3.12
N SER A 65 12.75 -4.70 2.25
CA SER A 65 12.23 -4.02 1.06
C SER A 65 10.80 -4.42 0.80
N TRP A 66 9.99 -3.44 0.43
CA TRP A 66 8.60 -3.72 0.05
C TRP A 66 7.99 -2.53 -0.70
N VAL A 67 6.95 -2.84 -1.46
CA VAL A 67 6.03 -1.85 -2.03
C VAL A 67 4.66 -2.18 -1.47
N MET A 68 4.05 -1.24 -0.77
CA MET A 68 2.67 -1.37 -0.29
C MET A 68 1.78 -0.41 -1.06
N GLU A 69 0.54 -0.81 -1.32
CA GLU A 69 -0.47 0.10 -1.84
C GLU A 69 -1.75 -0.03 -1.05
N ASP A 70 -2.40 1.09 -0.76
CA ASP A 70 -3.64 1.14 -0.02
C ASP A 70 -4.35 2.49 -0.25
N ALA A 71 -5.64 2.54 0.05
CA ALA A 71 -6.42 3.77 -0.03
C ALA A 71 -6.19 4.73 1.15
N GLY A 72 -5.27 4.39 2.07
CA GLY A 72 -4.95 5.25 3.22
C GLY A 72 -5.71 4.88 4.49
N ARG A 73 -5.96 3.59 4.71
CA ARG A 73 -6.59 3.14 5.94
C ARG A 73 -5.74 3.49 7.17
N PRO A 74 -6.36 4.01 8.25
CA PRO A 74 -5.60 4.35 9.46
C PRO A 74 -4.82 3.18 10.06
N CYS A 75 -5.30 1.96 9.91
CA CYS A 75 -4.61 0.78 10.44
C CYS A 75 -3.26 0.51 9.77
N PHE A 76 -2.98 1.13 8.63
CA PHE A 76 -1.74 0.96 7.89
C PHE A 76 -0.86 2.21 7.88
N VAL A 77 -1.15 3.18 8.75
CA VAL A 77 -0.38 4.43 8.80
C VAL A 77 1.10 4.18 9.05
N LYS A 78 1.44 3.12 9.76
CA LYS A 78 2.83 2.78 10.02
C LYS A 78 3.61 2.46 8.76
N GLY A 79 2.95 1.95 7.73
CA GLY A 79 3.56 1.76 6.42
C GLY A 79 4.04 3.07 5.82
N MET A 80 3.23 4.12 5.94
CA MET A 80 3.64 5.45 5.48
C MET A 80 4.79 6.01 6.30
N GLU A 81 4.77 5.81 7.62
CA GLU A 81 5.80 6.32 8.51
C GLU A 81 7.15 5.66 8.26
N GLU A 82 7.17 4.38 7.95
CA GLU A 82 8.39 3.61 7.75
C GLU A 82 8.87 3.59 6.31
N ALA A 83 8.09 4.08 5.36
CA ALA A 83 8.47 4.11 3.97
C ALA A 83 9.59 5.11 3.70
N ASP A 84 10.49 4.77 2.79
CA ASP A 84 11.48 5.70 2.28
C ASP A 84 10.82 6.78 1.43
N GLN A 85 9.76 6.41 0.73
CA GLN A 85 8.96 7.31 -0.07
C GLN A 85 7.48 6.95 0.03
N VAL A 86 6.62 7.98 0.04
CA VAL A 86 5.18 7.81 -0.10
C VAL A 86 4.75 8.53 -1.37
N VAL A 87 3.99 7.84 -2.20
CA VAL A 87 3.49 8.39 -3.46
C VAL A 87 1.98 8.49 -3.38
N LEU A 88 1.45 9.67 -3.62
CA LEU A 88 0.00 9.89 -3.74
C LEU A 88 -0.38 9.96 -5.21
N LEU A 89 -1.29 9.07 -5.61
CA LEU A 89 -1.80 9.07 -6.97
C LEU A 89 -3.22 9.62 -7.01
N GLU A 90 -3.44 10.53 -7.92
CA GLU A 90 -4.78 11.04 -8.23
C GLU A 90 -5.04 10.85 -9.73
N PRO A 91 -6.28 10.52 -10.13
CA PRO A 91 -6.54 10.18 -11.53
C PRO A 91 -6.09 11.22 -12.53
N ALA A 92 -6.22 12.51 -12.18
CA ALA A 92 -5.91 13.61 -13.10
C ALA A 92 -4.45 14.05 -13.07
N ALA A 93 -3.67 13.63 -12.07
CA ALA A 93 -2.37 14.24 -11.83
C ALA A 93 -1.26 13.24 -11.52
N PHE A 94 -1.50 11.96 -11.76
CA PHE A 94 -0.60 10.94 -11.27
C PHE A 94 0.86 11.09 -11.76
N VAL A 95 1.07 11.59 -12.97
CA VAL A 95 2.43 11.75 -13.51
C VAL A 95 3.17 12.91 -12.84
N ARG A 96 2.46 13.99 -12.52
CA ARG A 96 3.07 15.17 -11.93
C ARG A 96 3.33 15.02 -10.44
N ASP A 97 2.37 14.46 -9.72
CA ASP A 97 2.44 14.35 -8.27
C ASP A 97 3.45 13.31 -7.83
N PHE A 98 3.79 12.41 -8.71
CA PHE A 98 4.77 11.37 -8.47
C PHE A 98 6.11 11.90 -7.94
N ARG A 99 6.52 13.10 -8.33
CA ARG A 99 7.79 13.68 -7.95
C ARG A 99 7.71 14.68 -6.80
N ILE A 100 6.52 15.19 -6.51
CA ILE A 100 6.36 16.28 -5.55
C ILE A 100 6.14 15.76 -4.13
N LEU A 101 5.27 14.78 -3.98
CA LEU A 101 4.84 14.32 -2.68
C LEU A 101 5.95 13.80 -1.77
N PRO A 102 6.88 12.96 -2.24
CA PRO A 102 7.90 12.38 -1.36
C PRO A 102 8.78 13.40 -0.68
N ARG A 103 8.94 14.57 -1.27
CA ARG A 103 9.77 15.63 -0.71
C ARG A 103 9.28 16.10 0.65
N TRP A 104 7.98 16.31 0.79
CA TRP A 104 7.36 16.70 2.05
C TRP A 104 7.56 15.63 3.12
N LEU A 105 7.38 14.39 2.74
CA LEU A 105 7.52 13.26 3.66
C LEU A 105 8.95 13.03 4.10
N ARG A 106 9.91 13.25 3.23
CA ARG A 106 11.32 13.14 3.59
C ARG A 106 11.74 14.18 4.60
N GLN A 107 11.09 15.34 4.64
CA GLN A 107 11.39 16.39 5.61
C GLN A 107 10.91 16.01 7.01
N ARG A 108 10.03 15.05 7.15
CA ARG A 108 9.56 14.54 8.44
C ARG A 108 10.56 13.59 9.09
N ALA A 109 11.32 12.93 8.27
CA ALA A 109 12.30 11.99 8.78
C ALA A 109 13.53 12.72 9.27
#